data_b3883208a94b108f386ebb1ceee65bd8
#
_entry.id   b3883208a94b108f386ebb1ceee65bd8
#
_cell.length_a   1.000
_cell.length_b   1.000
_cell.length_c   1.000
_cell.angle_alpha   90.00
_cell.angle_beta   90.00
_cell.angle_gamma   90.00
#
_symmetry.space_group_name_H-M   'P 1'
#
loop_
_entity.id
_entity.type
_entity.pdbx_description
1 polymer ?
#
loop_
_entity_poly.entity_id
_entity_poly.type
_entity_poly.pdbx_seq_one_letter_code
_entity_poly.pdbx_strand_id
1 'polypeptide(L)'
;VKEHGDLLLEKAPVEVVRSLNISTDTHWESTFDLSTEENTLLYKPFEKAFHDKIKMEAKEYGYWNEKSYHLKNNENSAISYSMPLILPDGTVYGVVGVELLTSYLENLMPIDELKNDNQGSYVLSVETNAQHNSLVVSSASLKRKQLKKFYLTEDYDKNNFVFLNGKEYYAAIQNLDIYNSNGPFSKQQWQLMSLVERNQLYSFANHFFYLQISMIILGGIVSLIGIFYVSRKISGSISRLSKEVDNSRLVKEIPELHATGIQEIDQFSSAIIDLSQEVLETSTKFLNIMNMASIDIGGYEI
;
A
#
# COMPACT_ATOMS: atom_id res chain seq x y z
N VAL A 1 -44.91 9.16 -38.46
CA VAL A 1 -45.95 8.17 -38.19
C VAL A 1 -47.05 8.41 -39.20
N LYS A 2 -47.23 7.51 -40.17
CA LYS A 2 -48.32 7.59 -41.12
C LYS A 2 -49.60 7.06 -40.47
N GLU A 3 -50.77 7.55 -40.94
CA GLU A 3 -52.11 7.11 -40.46
C GLU A 3 -52.36 5.60 -40.57
N HIS A 4 -51.49 4.84 -41.22
CA HIS A 4 -51.59 3.39 -41.38
C HIS A 4 -50.61 2.57 -40.51
N GLY A 5 -50.02 3.18 -39.49
CA GLY A 5 -49.18 2.41 -38.56
C GLY A 5 -47.79 2.04 -39.08
N ASP A 6 -47.41 2.49 -40.26
CA ASP A 6 -46.06 2.25 -40.77
C ASP A 6 -45.04 3.12 -40.06
N LEU A 7 -44.02 2.51 -39.52
CA LEU A 7 -42.89 3.20 -38.93
C LEU A 7 -42.02 3.79 -40.03
N LEU A 8 -42.02 5.12 -40.17
CA LEU A 8 -41.14 5.80 -41.08
C LEU A 8 -39.86 6.22 -40.35
N LEU A 9 -38.77 5.66 -40.77
CA LEU A 9 -37.44 6.05 -40.28
C LEU A 9 -36.92 7.17 -41.17
N GLU A 10 -36.79 8.38 -40.61
CA GLU A 10 -36.23 9.51 -41.31
C GLU A 10 -34.86 9.86 -40.78
N LYS A 11 -33.91 10.06 -41.69
CA LYS A 11 -32.60 10.56 -41.32
C LYS A 11 -32.72 12.05 -41.01
N ALA A 12 -32.20 12.49 -39.91
CA ALA A 12 -32.23 13.90 -39.53
C ALA A 12 -31.60 14.78 -40.62
N PRO A 13 -32.16 15.96 -40.91
CA PRO A 13 -31.58 16.90 -41.88
C PRO A 13 -30.13 17.22 -41.53
N VAL A 14 -29.29 17.30 -42.58
CA VAL A 14 -27.83 17.51 -42.39
C VAL A 14 -27.53 18.81 -41.64
N GLU A 15 -28.35 19.84 -41.81
CA GLU A 15 -28.23 21.13 -41.13
C GLU A 15 -28.44 20.98 -39.61
N VAL A 16 -29.40 20.17 -39.18
CA VAL A 16 -29.70 19.91 -37.77
C VAL A 16 -28.55 19.13 -37.15
N VAL A 17 -28.06 18.10 -37.84
CA VAL A 17 -26.94 17.28 -37.42
C VAL A 17 -25.68 18.12 -37.23
N ARG A 18 -25.38 19.02 -38.15
CA ARG A 18 -24.23 19.94 -38.05
C ARG A 18 -24.40 20.98 -36.97
N SER A 19 -25.59 21.58 -36.85
CA SER A 19 -25.82 22.62 -35.84
C SER A 19 -25.71 22.10 -34.41
N LEU A 20 -26.07 20.85 -34.20
CA LEU A 20 -26.01 20.18 -32.89
C LEU A 20 -24.70 19.39 -32.67
N ASN A 21 -23.79 19.43 -33.67
CA ASN A 21 -22.52 18.67 -33.62
C ASN A 21 -22.72 17.18 -33.30
N ILE A 22 -23.79 16.58 -33.85
CA ILE A 22 -24.12 15.17 -33.66
C ILE A 22 -23.25 14.35 -34.58
N SER A 23 -22.53 13.38 -34.02
CA SER A 23 -21.80 12.38 -34.80
C SER A 23 -22.78 11.50 -35.54
N THR A 24 -22.71 11.49 -36.89
CA THR A 24 -23.51 10.59 -37.71
C THR A 24 -22.71 9.35 -38.06
N ASP A 25 -23.25 8.18 -37.70
CA ASP A 25 -22.74 6.93 -38.24
C ASP A 25 -23.29 6.73 -39.65
N THR A 26 -22.43 6.78 -40.68
CA THR A 26 -22.80 6.56 -42.09
C THR A 26 -23.07 5.09 -42.39
N HIS A 27 -22.77 4.18 -41.48
CA HIS A 27 -22.96 2.74 -41.63
C HIS A 27 -24.12 2.20 -40.80
N TRP A 28 -24.97 3.10 -40.25
CA TRP A 28 -26.10 2.68 -39.45
C TRP A 28 -27.12 1.91 -40.32
N GLU A 29 -27.29 0.62 -39.96
CA GLU A 29 -28.34 -0.22 -40.49
C GLU A 29 -29.41 -0.41 -39.43
N SER A 30 -30.67 -0.12 -39.77
CA SER A 30 -31.78 -0.39 -38.85
C SER A 30 -32.02 -1.89 -38.78
N THR A 31 -31.64 -2.49 -37.68
CA THR A 31 -32.00 -3.87 -37.38
C THR A 31 -33.04 -3.88 -36.25
N PHE A 32 -34.23 -4.36 -36.56
CA PHE A 32 -35.29 -4.59 -35.57
C PHE A 32 -35.24 -5.99 -34.98
N ASP A 33 -34.14 -6.70 -35.16
CA ASP A 33 -33.96 -8.04 -34.58
C ASP A 33 -33.58 -7.92 -33.10
N LEU A 34 -34.59 -8.11 -32.24
CA LEU A 34 -34.47 -8.13 -30.78
C LEU A 34 -34.02 -9.48 -30.25
N SER A 35 -33.80 -10.47 -31.11
CA SER A 35 -33.41 -11.82 -30.71
C SER A 35 -31.91 -11.97 -30.42
N THR A 36 -31.09 -10.98 -30.80
CA THR A 36 -29.65 -11.01 -30.52
C THR A 36 -29.37 -10.67 -29.09
N GLU A 37 -28.37 -11.34 -28.51
CA GLU A 37 -27.97 -11.11 -27.11
C GLU A 37 -27.63 -9.64 -26.82
N GLU A 38 -27.05 -8.93 -27.81
CA GLU A 38 -26.72 -7.51 -27.72
C GLU A 38 -27.98 -6.64 -27.60
N ASN A 39 -29.01 -6.95 -28.36
CA ASN A 39 -30.28 -6.21 -28.38
C ASN A 39 -31.17 -6.58 -27.16
N THR A 40 -31.00 -7.76 -26.58
CA THR A 40 -31.72 -8.20 -25.38
C THR A 40 -31.54 -7.23 -24.22
N LEU A 41 -30.35 -6.62 -24.10
CA LEU A 41 -30.06 -5.67 -23.02
C LEU A 41 -30.83 -4.35 -23.16
N LEU A 42 -31.02 -3.88 -24.36
CA LEU A 42 -31.89 -2.73 -24.67
C LEU A 42 -33.38 -3.08 -24.50
N TYR A 43 -33.73 -4.33 -24.73
CA TYR A 43 -35.11 -4.81 -24.69
C TYR A 43 -35.63 -5.09 -23.26
N LYS A 44 -34.79 -5.35 -22.28
CA LYS A 44 -35.21 -5.65 -20.90
C LYS A 44 -36.26 -4.69 -20.31
N PRO A 45 -36.10 -3.35 -20.40
CA PRO A 45 -37.11 -2.43 -19.86
C PRO A 45 -38.43 -2.49 -20.64
N PHE A 46 -38.41 -2.73 -21.95
CA PHE A 46 -39.61 -2.95 -22.72
C PHE A 46 -40.34 -4.20 -22.28
N GLU A 47 -39.66 -5.34 -22.23
CA GLU A 47 -40.22 -6.62 -21.80
C GLU A 47 -40.85 -6.52 -20.41
N LYS A 48 -40.13 -5.91 -19.47
CA LYS A 48 -40.58 -5.71 -18.11
C LYS A 48 -41.86 -4.86 -18.07
N ALA A 49 -41.84 -3.70 -18.75
CA ALA A 49 -43.01 -2.83 -18.84
C ALA A 49 -44.20 -3.50 -19.55
N PHE A 50 -43.91 -4.32 -20.58
CA PHE A 50 -44.95 -5.00 -21.34
C PHE A 50 -45.71 -6.02 -20.51
N HIS A 51 -45.00 -6.77 -19.68
CA HIS A 51 -45.55 -7.82 -18.81
C HIS A 51 -46.20 -7.32 -17.51
N ASP A 52 -45.87 -6.10 -17.08
CA ASP A 52 -46.44 -5.56 -15.85
C ASP A 52 -47.92 -5.23 -16.04
N LYS A 53 -48.75 -5.72 -15.11
CA LYS A 53 -50.21 -5.50 -15.12
C LYS A 53 -50.57 -4.03 -14.82
N ILE A 54 -49.83 -3.41 -13.94
CA ILE A 54 -49.98 -2.02 -13.53
C ILE A 54 -48.74 -1.28 -14.04
N LYS A 55 -48.94 -0.34 -14.95
CA LYS A 55 -47.84 0.43 -15.52
C LYS A 55 -47.40 1.52 -14.55
N MET A 56 -46.10 1.58 -14.31
CA MET A 56 -45.43 2.70 -13.66
C MET A 56 -45.07 3.77 -14.70
N GLU A 57 -44.56 4.90 -14.26
CA GLU A 57 -43.99 5.88 -15.17
C GLU A 57 -42.80 5.28 -15.95
N ALA A 58 -42.64 5.66 -17.22
CA ALA A 58 -41.57 5.10 -18.07
C ALA A 58 -40.16 5.18 -17.44
N LYS A 59 -39.89 6.27 -16.72
CA LYS A 59 -38.60 6.46 -16.01
C LYS A 59 -38.30 5.41 -14.95
N GLU A 60 -39.35 4.81 -14.33
CA GLU A 60 -39.18 3.78 -13.28
C GLU A 60 -38.69 2.46 -13.88
N TYR A 61 -38.90 2.25 -15.18
CA TYR A 61 -38.40 1.11 -15.94
C TYR A 61 -37.01 1.36 -16.54
N GLY A 62 -36.37 2.49 -16.22
CA GLY A 62 -35.01 2.76 -16.70
C GLY A 62 -34.03 1.66 -16.28
N TYR A 63 -33.21 1.22 -17.21
CA TYR A 63 -32.28 0.10 -17.03
C TYR A 63 -30.90 0.44 -17.53
N TRP A 64 -29.91 0.29 -16.68
CA TRP A 64 -28.50 0.31 -17.05
C TRP A 64 -27.99 -1.09 -17.34
N ASN A 65 -27.29 -1.24 -18.44
CA ASN A 65 -26.66 -2.52 -18.75
C ASN A 65 -25.56 -2.87 -17.74
N GLU A 66 -25.61 -4.09 -17.21
CA GLU A 66 -24.67 -4.61 -16.20
C GLU A 66 -23.24 -4.87 -16.76
N LYS A 67 -23.08 -4.84 -18.07
CA LYS A 67 -21.82 -5.13 -18.75
C LYS A 67 -21.55 -4.12 -19.82
N SER A 68 -20.29 -3.71 -19.93
CA SER A 68 -19.83 -2.96 -21.08
C SER A 68 -19.67 -3.87 -22.30
N TYR A 69 -19.96 -3.36 -23.47
CA TYR A 69 -19.82 -4.03 -24.75
C TYR A 69 -19.02 -3.18 -25.73
N HIS A 70 -18.45 -3.82 -26.76
CA HIS A 70 -17.72 -3.12 -27.81
C HIS A 70 -18.67 -2.63 -28.85
N LEU A 71 -18.53 -1.37 -29.24
CA LEU A 71 -19.29 -0.81 -30.33
C LEU A 71 -18.85 -1.45 -31.64
N LYS A 72 -19.83 -1.72 -32.54
CA LYS A 72 -19.53 -2.24 -33.88
C LYS A 72 -18.60 -1.26 -34.59
N ASN A 73 -17.56 -1.74 -35.20
CA ASN A 73 -16.55 -0.97 -35.95
C ASN A 73 -15.69 0.02 -35.12
N ASN A 74 -15.68 -0.08 -33.80
CA ASN A 74 -14.88 0.80 -32.99
C ASN A 74 -14.23 0.00 -31.82
N GLU A 75 -12.99 0.34 -31.46
CA GLU A 75 -12.33 -0.23 -30.29
C GLU A 75 -12.93 0.29 -28.96
N ASN A 76 -13.81 1.28 -29.04
CA ASN A 76 -14.46 1.87 -27.88
C ASN A 76 -15.49 0.90 -27.30
N SER A 77 -15.56 0.89 -25.99
CA SER A 77 -16.60 0.19 -25.26
C SER A 77 -17.60 1.18 -24.69
N ALA A 78 -18.84 0.75 -24.59
CA ALA A 78 -19.93 1.53 -24.06
C ALA A 78 -20.75 0.74 -23.05
N ILE A 79 -21.51 1.45 -22.23
CA ILE A 79 -22.65 0.94 -21.49
C ILE A 79 -23.90 1.64 -22.01
N SER A 80 -25.03 0.96 -21.94
CA SER A 80 -26.31 1.53 -22.35
C SER A 80 -27.25 1.77 -21.20
N TYR A 81 -27.99 2.85 -21.29
CA TYR A 81 -29.19 3.10 -20.51
C TYR A 81 -30.37 3.07 -21.44
N SER A 82 -31.43 2.35 -21.07
CA SER A 82 -32.65 2.24 -21.90
C SER A 82 -33.89 2.35 -21.03
N MET A 83 -34.97 2.84 -21.64
CA MET A 83 -36.29 2.94 -21.00
C MET A 83 -37.39 2.69 -22.01
N PRO A 84 -38.56 2.15 -21.61
CA PRO A 84 -39.65 1.89 -22.50
C PRO A 84 -40.37 3.18 -22.89
N LEU A 85 -40.96 3.18 -24.07
CA LEU A 85 -41.88 4.20 -24.52
C LEU A 85 -43.32 3.72 -24.24
N ILE A 86 -44.03 4.47 -23.38
CA ILE A 86 -45.36 4.09 -22.87
C ILE A 86 -46.33 5.22 -23.22
N LEU A 87 -47.40 4.88 -23.87
CA LEU A 87 -48.50 5.82 -24.19
C LEU A 87 -49.34 6.08 -22.92
N PRO A 88 -50.16 7.15 -22.91
CA PRO A 88 -51.04 7.47 -21.78
C PRO A 88 -52.05 6.39 -21.44
N ASP A 89 -52.43 5.56 -22.41
CA ASP A 89 -53.34 4.39 -22.21
C ASP A 89 -52.61 3.15 -21.62
N GLY A 90 -51.29 3.24 -21.38
CA GLY A 90 -50.46 2.16 -20.88
C GLY A 90 -49.90 1.23 -21.93
N THR A 91 -50.11 1.51 -23.22
CA THR A 91 -49.55 0.72 -24.32
C THR A 91 -48.04 0.95 -24.41
N VAL A 92 -47.26 -0.13 -24.31
CA VAL A 92 -45.82 -0.11 -24.50
C VAL A 92 -45.53 -0.36 -25.98
N TYR A 93 -44.93 0.59 -26.67
CA TYR A 93 -44.76 0.51 -28.11
C TYR A 93 -43.32 0.55 -28.60
N GLY A 94 -42.38 0.77 -27.72
CA GLY A 94 -40.96 0.80 -28.07
C GLY A 94 -40.04 0.99 -26.90
N VAL A 95 -38.75 1.13 -27.20
CA VAL A 95 -37.71 1.44 -26.26
C VAL A 95 -36.81 2.54 -26.82
N VAL A 96 -36.34 3.43 -25.97
CA VAL A 96 -35.32 4.42 -26.31
C VAL A 96 -34.13 4.20 -25.41
N GLY A 97 -32.93 4.34 -25.94
CA GLY A 97 -31.70 4.20 -25.15
C GLY A 97 -30.65 5.18 -25.60
N VAL A 98 -29.68 5.35 -24.71
CA VAL A 98 -28.45 6.11 -24.93
C VAL A 98 -27.25 5.23 -24.58
N GLU A 99 -26.17 5.43 -25.33
CA GLU A 99 -24.91 4.75 -25.08
C GLU A 99 -23.90 5.75 -24.50
N LEU A 100 -23.27 5.36 -23.38
CA LEU A 100 -22.20 6.12 -22.79
C LEU A 100 -20.88 5.36 -23.01
N LEU A 101 -19.91 6.04 -23.59
CA LEU A 101 -18.57 5.49 -23.73
C LEU A 101 -17.96 5.24 -22.34
N THR A 102 -17.35 4.09 -22.16
CA THR A 102 -16.67 3.79 -20.89
C THR A 102 -15.52 4.75 -20.61
N SER A 103 -14.86 5.27 -21.65
CA SER A 103 -13.83 6.30 -21.51
C SER A 103 -14.36 7.60 -20.90
N TYR A 104 -15.63 7.97 -21.19
CA TYR A 104 -16.25 9.11 -20.54
C TYR A 104 -16.43 8.87 -19.03
N LEU A 105 -16.90 7.69 -18.64
CA LEU A 105 -17.04 7.31 -17.23
C LEU A 105 -15.69 7.21 -16.53
N GLU A 106 -14.67 6.69 -17.22
CA GLU A 106 -13.29 6.66 -16.71
C GLU A 106 -12.78 8.07 -16.38
N ASN A 107 -13.07 9.05 -17.25
CA ASN A 107 -12.66 10.44 -17.02
C ASN A 107 -13.42 11.14 -15.87
N LEU A 108 -14.60 10.66 -15.51
CA LEU A 108 -15.35 11.17 -14.35
C LEU A 108 -14.81 10.65 -13.02
N MET A 109 -14.03 9.57 -13.05
CA MET A 109 -13.45 9.02 -11.83
C MET A 109 -12.29 9.89 -11.34
N PRO A 110 -12.16 10.16 -10.03
CA PRO A 110 -11.11 11.01 -9.47
C PRO A 110 -9.76 10.29 -9.45
N ILE A 111 -9.27 9.91 -10.63
CA ILE A 111 -8.05 9.11 -10.79
C ILE A 111 -6.82 9.82 -10.24
N ASP A 112 -6.81 11.14 -10.22
CA ASP A 112 -5.65 11.94 -9.77
C ASP A 112 -5.33 11.74 -8.29
N GLU A 113 -6.32 11.42 -7.47
CA GLU A 113 -6.13 11.10 -6.05
C GLU A 113 -5.32 9.81 -5.84
N LEU A 114 -5.41 8.86 -6.77
CA LEU A 114 -4.72 7.57 -6.72
C LEU A 114 -3.47 7.52 -7.62
N LYS A 115 -3.22 8.56 -8.43
CA LYS A 115 -2.13 8.61 -9.42
C LYS A 115 -0.74 8.81 -8.84
N ASN A 116 -0.63 9.39 -7.64
CA ASN A 116 0.67 9.82 -7.10
C ASN A 116 1.72 8.70 -7.04
N ASP A 117 1.32 7.41 -7.16
CA ASP A 117 2.25 6.30 -7.21
C ASP A 117 1.83 5.15 -8.17
N ASN A 118 0.93 5.37 -9.13
CA ASN A 118 0.35 4.30 -9.98
C ASN A 118 -0.30 3.14 -9.19
N GLN A 119 -0.80 3.41 -7.98
CA GLN A 119 -1.03 2.37 -6.98
C GLN A 119 -2.49 2.00 -6.79
N GLY A 120 -3.41 2.80 -7.34
CA GLY A 120 -4.83 2.56 -7.14
C GLY A 120 -5.64 2.63 -8.42
N SER A 121 -6.84 2.08 -8.38
CA SER A 121 -7.78 2.07 -9.48
C SER A 121 -9.19 2.23 -8.96
N TYR A 122 -10.00 2.97 -9.70
CA TYR A 122 -11.44 2.97 -9.48
C TYR A 122 -12.11 1.93 -10.39
N VAL A 123 -13.10 1.27 -9.84
CA VAL A 123 -13.88 0.24 -10.51
C VAL A 123 -15.36 0.51 -10.28
N LEU A 124 -16.12 0.60 -11.37
CA LEU A 124 -17.58 0.57 -11.34
C LEU A 124 -18.04 -0.85 -11.60
N SER A 125 -18.82 -1.40 -10.70
CA SER A 125 -19.29 -2.79 -10.77
C SER A 125 -20.75 -2.91 -10.39
N VAL A 126 -21.35 -4.01 -10.81
CA VAL A 126 -22.71 -4.43 -10.43
C VAL A 126 -22.62 -5.75 -9.68
N GLU A 127 -23.25 -5.82 -8.54
CA GLU A 127 -23.37 -7.07 -7.81
C GLU A 127 -24.33 -8.03 -8.56
N THR A 128 -23.78 -9.17 -8.96
CA THR A 128 -24.54 -10.20 -9.68
C THR A 128 -25.10 -11.27 -8.74
N ASN A 129 -24.32 -11.59 -7.69
CA ASN A 129 -24.68 -12.50 -6.59
C ASN A 129 -23.87 -12.09 -5.37
N ALA A 130 -24.25 -12.53 -4.17
CA ALA A 130 -23.64 -12.17 -2.88
C ALA A 130 -22.08 -12.26 -2.81
N GLN A 131 -21.44 -12.89 -3.78
CA GLN A 131 -19.97 -13.05 -3.82
C GLN A 131 -19.35 -12.66 -5.16
N HIS A 132 -20.17 -12.27 -6.16
CA HIS A 132 -19.66 -12.00 -7.51
C HIS A 132 -20.11 -10.62 -7.99
N ASN A 133 -19.14 -9.81 -8.36
CA ASN A 133 -19.38 -8.53 -8.99
C ASN A 133 -18.99 -8.57 -10.47
N SER A 134 -19.86 -8.06 -11.32
CA SER A 134 -19.58 -7.86 -12.74
C SER A 134 -18.92 -6.49 -12.93
N LEU A 135 -17.75 -6.48 -13.57
CA LEU A 135 -17.07 -5.26 -13.90
C LEU A 135 -17.78 -4.53 -15.03
N VAL A 136 -18.09 -3.27 -14.82
CA VAL A 136 -18.66 -2.38 -15.84
C VAL A 136 -17.55 -1.51 -16.45
N VAL A 137 -16.84 -0.77 -15.61
CA VAL A 137 -15.76 0.15 -16.02
C VAL A 137 -14.64 0.09 -15.02
N SER A 138 -13.40 0.20 -15.46
CA SER A 138 -12.22 0.36 -14.59
C SER A 138 -11.32 1.47 -15.09
N SER A 139 -10.72 2.21 -14.16
CA SER A 139 -9.72 3.21 -14.53
C SER A 139 -8.46 2.54 -15.13
N ALA A 140 -7.72 3.30 -15.93
CA ALA A 140 -6.66 2.81 -16.84
C ALA A 140 -5.51 2.00 -16.19
N SER A 141 -5.31 2.07 -14.87
CA SER A 141 -4.23 1.34 -14.18
C SER A 141 -4.46 -0.17 -14.12
N LEU A 142 -5.71 -0.61 -14.10
CA LEU A 142 -6.08 -2.01 -14.19
C LEU A 142 -6.42 -2.36 -15.64
N LYS A 143 -5.52 -3.04 -16.34
CA LYS A 143 -5.75 -3.44 -17.73
C LYS A 143 -7.03 -4.25 -17.85
N ARG A 144 -7.98 -3.75 -18.65
CA ARG A 144 -9.32 -4.30 -18.90
C ARG A 144 -9.37 -5.79 -19.25
N LYS A 145 -8.30 -6.34 -19.84
CA LYS A 145 -8.19 -7.78 -20.18
C LYS A 145 -8.10 -8.70 -18.96
N GLN A 146 -7.78 -8.16 -17.78
CA GLN A 146 -7.56 -8.94 -16.56
C GLN A 146 -8.79 -9.01 -15.65
N LEU A 147 -9.81 -8.17 -15.87
CA LEU A 147 -10.91 -7.97 -14.95
C LEU A 147 -12.26 -8.37 -15.56
N LYS A 148 -12.47 -9.66 -15.85
CA LYS A 148 -13.80 -10.10 -16.27
C LYS A 148 -14.76 -10.35 -15.11
N LYS A 149 -14.28 -10.86 -14.00
CA LYS A 149 -15.02 -11.10 -12.76
C LYS A 149 -14.07 -11.02 -11.58
N PHE A 150 -14.50 -10.48 -10.49
CA PHE A 150 -13.77 -10.51 -9.24
C PHE A 150 -14.68 -10.98 -8.10
N TYR A 151 -14.06 -11.50 -7.08
CA TYR A 151 -14.73 -12.07 -5.94
C TYR A 151 -14.43 -11.20 -4.73
N LEU A 152 -15.46 -10.80 -4.01
CA LEU A 152 -15.30 -10.30 -2.65
C LEU A 152 -14.90 -11.49 -1.78
N THR A 153 -13.89 -11.32 -0.93
CA THR A 153 -13.52 -12.37 0.03
C THR A 153 -14.63 -12.56 1.03
N GLU A 154 -14.84 -13.79 1.54
CA GLU A 154 -15.82 -14.10 2.59
C GLU A 154 -15.59 -13.24 3.85
N ASP A 155 -14.36 -12.75 4.08
CA ASP A 155 -13.98 -11.87 5.19
C ASP A 155 -13.97 -10.37 4.80
N TYR A 156 -14.60 -9.97 3.69
CA TYR A 156 -14.60 -8.58 3.23
C TYR A 156 -15.09 -7.62 4.33
N ASP A 157 -16.20 -7.97 5.00
CA ASP A 157 -16.79 -7.15 6.07
C ASP A 157 -15.84 -6.88 7.25
N LYS A 158 -14.83 -7.73 7.44
CA LYS A 158 -13.85 -7.57 8.52
C LYS A 158 -12.57 -6.89 8.08
N ASN A 159 -12.12 -7.15 6.85
CA ASN A 159 -10.77 -6.80 6.42
C ASN A 159 -10.70 -5.88 5.19
N ASN A 160 -11.82 -5.60 4.53
CA ASN A 160 -11.90 -4.78 3.32
C ASN A 160 -10.94 -5.23 2.18
N PHE A 161 -10.67 -6.53 2.07
CA PHE A 161 -9.83 -7.07 1.01
C PHE A 161 -10.63 -7.75 -0.08
N VAL A 162 -10.21 -7.52 -1.32
CA VAL A 162 -10.76 -8.11 -2.53
C VAL A 162 -9.67 -8.90 -3.24
N PHE A 163 -9.98 -10.13 -3.67
CA PHE A 163 -9.09 -10.95 -4.48
C PHE A 163 -9.33 -10.71 -5.97
N LEU A 164 -8.28 -10.30 -6.66
CA LEU A 164 -8.30 -10.02 -8.08
C LEU A 164 -7.12 -10.70 -8.76
N ASN A 165 -7.37 -11.66 -9.64
CA ASN A 165 -6.30 -12.37 -10.38
C ASN A 165 -5.15 -12.89 -9.51
N GLY A 166 -5.44 -13.42 -8.33
CA GLY A 166 -4.43 -13.95 -7.40
C GLY A 166 -3.68 -12.90 -6.58
N LYS A 167 -4.08 -11.62 -6.66
CA LYS A 167 -3.54 -10.54 -5.86
C LYS A 167 -4.59 -10.01 -4.90
N GLU A 168 -4.16 -9.61 -3.72
CA GLU A 168 -5.00 -8.94 -2.73
C GLU A 168 -4.98 -7.43 -2.94
N TYR A 169 -6.18 -6.83 -2.94
CA TYR A 169 -6.39 -5.40 -2.98
C TYR A 169 -7.18 -4.96 -1.75
N TYR A 170 -6.77 -3.88 -1.15
CA TYR A 170 -7.61 -3.17 -0.20
C TYR A 170 -8.67 -2.41 -0.99
N ALA A 171 -9.94 -2.58 -0.62
CA ALA A 171 -11.06 -1.98 -1.32
C ALA A 171 -11.87 -1.10 -0.38
N ALA A 172 -12.17 0.13 -0.82
CA ALA A 172 -13.23 0.93 -0.24
C ALA A 172 -14.42 0.88 -1.20
N ILE A 173 -15.58 0.46 -0.72
CA ILE A 173 -16.80 0.27 -1.52
C ILE A 173 -17.83 1.32 -1.12
N GLN A 174 -18.38 1.98 -2.14
CA GLN A 174 -19.51 2.88 -2.03
C GLN A 174 -20.66 2.35 -2.86
N ASN A 175 -21.78 2.04 -2.24
CA ASN A 175 -22.99 1.69 -2.96
C ASN A 175 -23.58 2.92 -3.65
N LEU A 176 -24.03 2.73 -4.89
CA LEU A 176 -24.65 3.77 -5.72
C LEU A 176 -26.13 3.44 -5.89
N ASP A 177 -26.98 4.29 -5.34
CA ASP A 177 -28.45 4.17 -5.48
C ASP A 177 -28.88 4.83 -6.80
N ILE A 178 -28.70 4.12 -7.91
CA ILE A 178 -29.03 4.62 -9.24
C ILE A 178 -30.46 4.32 -9.67
N TYR A 179 -31.16 3.47 -8.92
CA TYR A 179 -32.55 3.10 -9.17
C TYR A 179 -33.46 3.57 -8.04
N ASN A 180 -34.69 3.93 -8.40
CA ASN A 180 -35.73 4.15 -7.40
C ASN A 180 -36.05 2.83 -6.68
N SER A 181 -36.24 2.86 -5.36
CA SER A 181 -36.55 1.70 -4.53
C SER A 181 -37.78 0.92 -5.00
N ASN A 182 -38.70 1.57 -5.66
CA ASN A 182 -39.94 0.96 -6.19
C ASN A 182 -39.80 0.44 -7.63
N GLY A 183 -38.70 0.71 -8.28
CA GLY A 183 -38.47 0.30 -9.66
C GLY A 183 -38.20 -1.20 -9.81
N PRO A 184 -38.50 -1.78 -10.99
CA PRO A 184 -38.36 -3.22 -11.23
C PRO A 184 -36.90 -3.69 -11.20
N PHE A 185 -35.93 -2.77 -11.32
CA PHE A 185 -34.50 -3.04 -11.31
C PHE A 185 -33.82 -2.62 -10.00
N SER A 186 -34.58 -2.22 -8.98
CA SER A 186 -34.07 -1.76 -7.68
C SER A 186 -33.18 -2.77 -6.95
N LYS A 187 -33.24 -4.05 -7.31
CA LYS A 187 -32.41 -5.11 -6.74
C LYS A 187 -30.96 -5.12 -7.28
N GLN A 188 -30.72 -4.42 -8.38
CA GLN A 188 -29.37 -4.28 -8.90
C GLN A 188 -28.58 -3.30 -8.03
N GLN A 189 -27.57 -3.79 -7.34
CA GLN A 189 -26.69 -2.96 -6.54
C GLN A 189 -25.46 -2.55 -7.36
N TRP A 190 -25.35 -1.27 -7.61
CA TRP A 190 -24.19 -0.68 -8.25
C TRP A 190 -23.21 -0.21 -7.18
N GLN A 191 -21.93 -0.42 -7.44
CA GLN A 191 -20.89 -0.12 -6.50
C GLN A 191 -19.73 0.57 -7.19
N LEU A 192 -19.29 1.67 -6.61
CA LEU A 192 -18.01 2.29 -6.93
C LEU A 192 -16.97 1.81 -5.91
N MET A 193 -15.90 1.22 -6.41
CA MET A 193 -14.82 0.71 -5.58
C MET A 193 -13.53 1.45 -5.89
N SER A 194 -12.79 1.83 -4.86
CA SER A 194 -11.39 2.19 -4.99
C SER A 194 -10.54 1.00 -4.56
N LEU A 195 -9.60 0.57 -5.39
CA LEU A 195 -8.76 -0.60 -5.18
C LEU A 195 -7.30 -0.17 -5.11
N VAL A 196 -6.60 -0.58 -4.05
CA VAL A 196 -5.16 -0.38 -3.90
C VAL A 196 -4.50 -1.72 -3.62
N GLU A 197 -3.47 -2.10 -4.37
CA GLU A 197 -2.76 -3.37 -4.15
C GLU A 197 -2.14 -3.39 -2.76
N ARG A 198 -2.36 -4.47 -1.99
CA ARG A 198 -1.91 -4.60 -0.60
C ARG A 198 -0.40 -4.33 -0.44
N ASN A 199 0.41 -4.90 -1.33
CA ASN A 199 1.86 -4.70 -1.29
C ASN A 199 2.26 -3.23 -1.45
N GLN A 200 1.50 -2.48 -2.22
CA GLN A 200 1.73 -1.06 -2.46
C GLN A 200 1.29 -0.21 -1.26
N LEU A 201 0.13 -0.55 -0.68
CA LEU A 201 -0.37 0.13 0.51
C LEU A 201 0.64 0.06 1.67
N TYR A 202 1.29 -1.10 1.84
CA TYR A 202 2.28 -1.31 2.88
C TYR A 202 3.72 -1.03 2.44
N SER A 203 3.97 -0.63 1.19
CA SER A 203 5.33 -0.40 0.66
C SER A 203 6.10 0.64 1.47
N PHE A 204 5.44 1.74 1.84
CA PHE A 204 6.03 2.78 2.68
C PHE A 204 6.38 2.25 4.07
N ALA A 205 5.46 1.55 4.72
CA ALA A 205 5.68 0.97 6.04
C ALA A 205 6.82 -0.06 6.03
N ASN A 206 6.87 -0.91 5.01
CA ASN A 206 7.93 -1.89 4.83
C ASN A 206 9.29 -1.21 4.59
N HIS A 207 9.34 -0.16 3.76
CA HIS A 207 10.56 0.59 3.52
C HIS A 207 11.08 1.25 4.80
N PHE A 208 10.20 1.86 5.57
CA PHE A 208 10.51 2.45 6.86
C PHE A 208 10.99 1.41 7.86
N PHE A 209 10.36 0.24 7.90
CA PHE A 209 10.76 -0.88 8.76
C PHE A 209 12.18 -1.39 8.44
N TYR A 210 12.50 -1.61 7.16
CA TYR A 210 13.86 -2.02 6.76
C TYR A 210 14.90 -0.96 7.07
N LEU A 211 14.58 0.33 6.88
CA LEU A 211 15.46 1.43 7.25
C LEU A 211 15.72 1.44 8.76
N GLN A 212 14.71 1.23 9.57
CA GLN A 212 14.83 1.18 11.03
C GLN A 212 15.69 -0.01 11.50
N ILE A 213 15.47 -1.20 10.93
CA ILE A 213 16.30 -2.38 11.21
C ILE A 213 17.75 -2.14 10.81
N SER A 214 18.00 -1.55 9.63
CA SER A 214 19.36 -1.26 9.18
C SER A 214 20.09 -0.29 10.11
N MET A 215 19.41 0.72 10.63
CA MET A 215 19.99 1.63 11.64
C MET A 215 20.33 0.93 12.95
N ILE A 216 19.48 0.03 13.43
CA ILE A 216 19.73 -0.75 14.64
C ILE A 216 20.97 -1.66 14.47
N ILE A 217 21.06 -2.34 13.32
CA ILE A 217 22.21 -3.21 13.01
C ILE A 217 23.49 -2.37 12.92
N LEU A 218 23.46 -1.25 12.21
CA LEU A 218 24.61 -0.35 12.08
C LEU A 218 25.06 0.19 13.46
N GLY A 219 24.13 0.64 14.27
CA GLY A 219 24.39 1.09 15.64
C GLY A 219 25.00 0.00 16.52
N GLY A 220 24.49 -1.24 16.39
CA GLY A 220 25.05 -2.41 17.06
C GLY A 220 26.50 -2.70 16.65
N ILE A 221 26.80 -2.66 15.36
CA ILE A 221 28.16 -2.85 14.84
C ILE A 221 29.12 -1.75 15.36
N VAL A 222 28.72 -0.48 15.29
CA VAL A 222 29.51 0.64 15.79
C VAL A 222 29.75 0.49 17.30
N SER A 223 28.75 0.10 18.07
CA SER A 223 28.88 -0.15 19.51
C SER A 223 29.85 -1.29 19.81
N LEU A 224 29.78 -2.41 19.09
CA LEU A 224 30.69 -3.54 19.25
C LEU A 224 32.13 -3.14 18.94
N ILE A 225 32.37 -2.37 17.86
CA ILE A 225 33.70 -1.84 17.53
C ILE A 225 34.21 -0.92 18.64
N GLY A 226 33.35 -0.03 19.14
CA GLY A 226 33.67 0.86 20.25
C GLY A 226 34.07 0.11 21.52
N ILE A 227 33.26 -0.88 21.93
CA ILE A 227 33.53 -1.73 23.08
C ILE A 227 34.88 -2.50 22.91
N PHE A 228 35.09 -3.07 21.72
CA PHE A 228 36.31 -3.80 21.42
C PHE A 228 37.56 -2.88 21.49
N TYR A 229 37.47 -1.67 20.96
CA TYR A 229 38.57 -0.69 21.00
C TYR A 229 38.88 -0.24 22.43
N VAL A 230 37.84 0.12 23.20
CA VAL A 230 38.00 0.56 24.61
C VAL A 230 38.51 -0.58 25.47
N SER A 231 37.96 -1.77 25.35
CA SER A 231 38.39 -2.96 26.08
C SER A 231 39.86 -3.27 25.81
N ARG A 232 40.28 -3.24 24.54
CA ARG A 232 41.68 -3.51 24.17
C ARG A 232 42.62 -2.45 24.73
N LYS A 233 42.24 -1.16 24.72
CA LYS A 233 43.04 -0.07 25.28
C LYS A 233 43.20 -0.21 26.81
N ILE A 234 42.12 -0.46 27.54
CA ILE A 234 42.14 -0.61 29.00
C ILE A 234 42.93 -1.86 29.39
N SER A 235 42.58 -3.02 28.81
CA SER A 235 43.23 -4.29 29.13
C SER A 235 44.72 -4.29 28.79
N GLY A 236 45.08 -3.65 27.67
CA GLY A 236 46.50 -3.47 27.29
C GLY A 236 47.27 -2.63 28.31
N SER A 237 46.70 -1.53 28.78
CA SER A 237 47.31 -0.64 29.79
C SER A 237 47.49 -1.35 31.12
N ILE A 238 46.47 -2.08 31.59
CA ILE A 238 46.56 -2.84 32.84
C ILE A 238 47.60 -3.97 32.74
N SER A 239 47.62 -4.71 31.64
CA SER A 239 48.61 -5.79 31.44
C SER A 239 50.04 -5.27 31.42
N ARG A 240 50.29 -4.07 30.82
CA ARG A 240 51.56 -3.42 30.79
C ARG A 240 52.01 -2.97 32.18
N LEU A 241 51.09 -2.34 32.92
CA LEU A 241 51.31 -1.95 34.31
C LEU A 241 51.71 -3.12 35.18
N SER A 242 50.97 -4.22 35.07
CA SER A 242 51.24 -5.47 35.82
C SER A 242 52.65 -6.01 35.53
N LYS A 243 53.07 -6.00 34.25
CA LYS A 243 54.42 -6.46 33.86
C LYS A 243 55.51 -5.55 34.38
N GLU A 244 55.31 -4.24 34.32
CA GLU A 244 56.30 -3.24 34.79
C GLU A 244 56.48 -3.36 36.32
N VAL A 245 55.40 -3.54 37.07
CA VAL A 245 55.44 -3.82 38.54
C VAL A 245 56.15 -5.13 38.84
N ASP A 246 55.86 -6.22 38.13
CA ASP A 246 56.46 -7.52 38.35
C ASP A 246 57.97 -7.51 38.04
N ASN A 247 58.38 -6.85 36.98
CA ASN A 247 59.78 -6.67 36.62
C ASN A 247 60.55 -5.85 37.70
N SER A 248 59.97 -4.77 38.20
CA SER A 248 60.60 -3.95 39.25
C SER A 248 60.75 -4.70 40.55
N ARG A 249 59.88 -5.59 40.89
CA ARG A 249 59.97 -6.49 42.08
C ARG A 249 61.18 -7.43 42.00
N LEU A 250 61.50 -7.92 40.79
CA LEU A 250 62.63 -8.80 40.55
C LEU A 250 63.96 -8.08 40.68
N VAL A 251 64.04 -6.81 40.26
CA VAL A 251 65.27 -6.01 40.25
C VAL A 251 65.42 -5.16 41.49
N LYS A 252 64.47 -5.11 42.42
CA LYS A 252 64.37 -4.26 43.58
C LYS A 252 64.55 -2.77 43.36
N GLU A 253 64.03 -2.33 42.23
CA GLU A 253 63.98 -0.92 41.79
C GLU A 253 62.58 -0.38 41.85
N ILE A 254 62.42 0.95 41.93
CA ILE A 254 61.13 1.60 41.84
C ILE A 254 60.60 1.44 40.41
N PRO A 255 59.34 1.01 40.20
CA PRO A 255 58.83 0.82 38.85
C PRO A 255 58.70 2.12 38.11
N GLU A 256 59.27 2.19 36.92
CA GLU A 256 59.02 3.30 35.96
C GLU A 256 57.70 3.10 35.22
N LEU A 257 56.62 3.64 35.76
CA LEU A 257 55.28 3.50 35.19
C LEU A 257 54.97 4.67 34.25
N HIS A 258 54.65 4.37 33.01
CA HIS A 258 54.34 5.37 32.00
C HIS A 258 52.87 5.74 32.03
N ALA A 259 52.55 7.02 31.78
CA ALA A 259 51.16 7.48 31.66
C ALA A 259 50.41 6.76 30.54
N THR A 260 49.23 6.24 30.85
CA THR A 260 48.37 5.47 29.92
C THR A 260 47.39 6.38 29.22
N GLY A 261 47.17 7.62 29.72
CA GLY A 261 46.14 8.55 29.24
C GLY A 261 44.71 8.18 29.74
N ILE A 262 44.63 7.31 30.73
CA ILE A 262 43.39 6.98 31.44
C ILE A 262 43.60 7.41 32.89
N GLN A 263 42.86 8.42 33.33
CA GLN A 263 43.10 9.11 34.61
C GLN A 263 43.10 8.17 35.80
N GLU A 264 42.18 7.21 35.85
CA GLU A 264 42.08 6.24 36.97
C GLU A 264 43.27 5.29 37.02
N ILE A 265 43.78 4.87 35.84
CA ILE A 265 44.94 4.00 35.75
C ILE A 265 46.22 4.79 36.10
N ASP A 266 46.32 6.01 35.69
CA ASP A 266 47.45 6.88 35.97
C ASP A 266 47.53 7.25 37.46
N GLN A 267 46.40 7.49 38.13
CA GLN A 267 46.31 7.67 39.57
C GLN A 267 46.74 6.41 40.34
N PHE A 268 46.28 5.22 39.89
CA PHE A 268 46.68 3.97 40.45
C PHE A 268 48.18 3.69 40.29
N SER A 269 48.73 4.05 39.12
CA SER A 269 50.17 3.98 38.86
C SER A 269 50.98 4.85 39.83
N SER A 270 50.57 6.11 40.06
CA SER A 270 51.19 6.99 41.03
C SER A 270 51.18 6.43 42.44
N ALA A 271 50.03 5.89 42.87
CA ALA A 271 49.93 5.28 44.20
C ALA A 271 50.86 4.04 44.39
N ILE A 272 51.06 3.26 43.31
CA ILE A 272 52.02 2.17 43.33
C ILE A 272 53.46 2.66 43.48
N ILE A 273 53.85 3.74 42.74
CA ILE A 273 55.17 4.33 42.85
C ILE A 273 55.42 4.82 44.27
N ASP A 274 54.48 5.61 44.82
CA ASP A 274 54.60 6.16 46.18
C ASP A 274 54.75 5.06 47.24
N LEU A 275 53.92 3.99 47.16
CA LEU A 275 54.02 2.86 48.08
C LEU A 275 55.36 2.11 47.93
N SER A 276 55.80 1.91 46.70
CA SER A 276 57.09 1.26 46.42
C SER A 276 58.28 2.03 47.02
N GLN A 277 58.23 3.35 46.94
CA GLN A 277 59.22 4.24 47.51
C GLN A 277 59.24 4.16 49.05
N GLU A 278 58.06 4.21 49.65
CA GLU A 278 57.91 4.09 51.11
C GLU A 278 58.46 2.74 51.65
N VAL A 279 58.14 1.64 50.96
CA VAL A 279 58.67 0.32 51.29
C VAL A 279 60.19 0.26 51.17
N LEU A 280 60.77 0.88 50.07
CA LEU A 280 62.22 0.89 49.89
C LEU A 280 62.92 1.68 50.99
N GLU A 281 62.40 2.87 51.31
CA GLU A 281 62.96 3.69 52.43
C GLU A 281 62.88 3.01 53.75
N THR A 282 61.76 2.34 54.08
CA THR A 282 61.59 1.59 55.33
C THR A 282 62.51 0.39 55.40
N SER A 283 62.66 -0.33 54.27
CA SER A 283 63.64 -1.44 54.17
C SER A 283 65.06 -0.98 54.37
N THR A 284 65.43 0.14 53.77
CA THR A 284 66.78 0.73 53.92
C THR A 284 67.06 1.18 55.37
N LYS A 285 66.10 1.83 56.02
CA LYS A 285 66.16 2.21 57.42
C LYS A 285 66.33 0.97 58.33
N PHE A 286 65.58 -0.11 58.08
CA PHE A 286 65.66 -1.34 58.81
C PHE A 286 67.04 -2.01 58.66
N LEU A 287 67.59 -2.06 57.43
CA LEU A 287 68.93 -2.57 57.16
C LEU A 287 70.00 -1.76 57.87
N ASN A 288 69.90 -0.44 57.91
CA ASN A 288 70.81 0.43 58.61
C ASN A 288 70.75 0.20 60.12
N ILE A 289 69.58 0.03 60.70
CA ILE A 289 69.42 -0.32 62.13
C ILE A 289 70.05 -1.70 62.45
N MET A 290 69.82 -2.70 61.60
CA MET A 290 70.39 -4.02 61.74
C MET A 290 71.94 -3.99 61.65
N ASN A 291 72.48 -3.22 60.72
CA ASN A 291 73.93 -3.05 60.60
C ASN A 291 74.52 -2.35 61.81
N MET A 292 73.89 -1.30 62.37
CA MET A 292 74.31 -0.66 63.59
C MET A 292 74.30 -1.63 64.81
N ALA A 293 73.21 -2.41 64.91
CA ALA A 293 73.07 -3.41 65.96
C ALA A 293 74.12 -4.54 65.81
N SER A 294 74.50 -4.92 64.61
CA SER A 294 75.49 -5.94 64.31
C SER A 294 76.92 -5.45 64.67
N ILE A 295 77.18 -4.17 64.46
CA ILE A 295 78.45 -3.54 64.82
C ILE A 295 78.61 -3.47 66.33
N ASP A 296 77.52 -3.20 67.06
CA ASP A 296 77.52 -3.13 68.51
C ASP A 296 77.75 -4.50 69.17
N ILE A 297 77.31 -5.60 68.55
CA ILE A 297 77.54 -6.97 69.05
C ILE A 297 78.93 -7.44 68.75
N GLY A 298 79.61 -6.96 67.68
CA GLY A 298 81.01 -7.33 67.35
C GLY A 298 82.07 -6.63 68.19
N GLY A 299 81.66 -5.67 69.03
CA GLY A 299 82.59 -4.92 69.91
C GLY A 299 82.84 -5.55 71.27
N TYR A 300 82.29 -6.73 71.56
CA TYR A 300 82.41 -7.40 72.84
C TYR A 300 83.11 -8.78 72.79
N GLU A 301 84.12 -8.95 71.93
CA GLU A 301 85.07 -10.04 72.02
C GLU A 301 86.43 -9.50 72.37
N ILE A 302 86.74 -9.61 73.62
CA ILE A 302 88.13 -9.70 74.14
C ILE A 302 88.24 -10.96 74.92
#